data_9cc844cc3c34910ecb23e064b3cd181a
#
_entry.id   9cc844cc3c34910ecb23e064b3cd181a
#
_cell.length_a   1.000
_cell.length_b   1.000
_cell.length_c   1.000
_cell.angle_alpha   90.00
_cell.angle_beta   90.00
_cell.angle_gamma   90.00
#
_symmetry.space_group_name_H-M   'P 1'
#
loop_
_entity.id
_entity.type
_entity.pdbx_description
1 polymer ?
#
loop_
_entity_poly.entity_id
_entity_poly.type
_entity_poly.pdbx_seq_one_letter_code
_entity_poly.pdbx_strand_id
1 'polypeptide(L)'
;MSAAKKELIGDHFLDLWSKTRARKPESDEEEELPTELDPDSIAGGFAVVGPDRLSVRYPNVSLHDHDAGVVKANHAAPMKRMIYYFEIFVQNEGAKGRITVGFTTSAFNAHRQPGWEESTFGYNADDGLFYNGQTSREEFGPTFAAGDTVGAGINYETQNFFFTLNGALAALFDKDIKGPVFPSVSLHSHYEEVLVNFGQRGFSFDLKAYEAEERFKIEEKFRGPVSVPQNADHGIVRSYLQHYGYGETLKHLDIDLQSIMPSISAAPEDGASEEDTMYAFNQRRTLRQLINSGNIDETFSTLGMWYPQIIEGDSSVICFMLHCQKFIELVQDEKIADALWYGKSELAKFMNSSAFGDIAKDCCALLVYGQPSESSVGYLLGDAQRELVADAVNATILSTNPNMKDASLCKYSAIERLIQQLQPALWRRGP
;
A
#
# COMPACT_ATOMS: atom_id res chain seq x y z
N MET A 1 -22.86 -12.61 25.66
CA MET A 1 -22.18 -11.86 24.56
C MET A 1 -23.10 -10.73 24.11
N SER A 2 -22.62 -9.49 24.00
CA SER A 2 -23.42 -8.38 23.45
C SER A 2 -23.63 -8.60 21.95
N ALA A 3 -24.88 -8.53 21.46
CA ALA A 3 -25.20 -8.64 20.02
C ALA A 3 -24.36 -7.67 19.19
N ALA A 4 -24.21 -6.44 19.65
CA ALA A 4 -23.39 -5.40 19.00
C ALA A 4 -21.90 -5.79 18.81
N LYS A 5 -21.32 -6.56 19.74
CA LYS A 5 -19.92 -7.01 19.63
C LYS A 5 -19.75 -8.11 18.57
N LYS A 6 -20.72 -9.00 18.47
CA LYS A 6 -20.73 -10.07 17.42
C LYS A 6 -20.88 -9.44 16.05
N GLU A 7 -21.74 -8.47 15.90
CA GLU A 7 -21.97 -7.72 14.66
C GLU A 7 -20.69 -6.98 14.23
N LEU A 8 -20.04 -6.24 15.12
CA LEU A 8 -18.81 -5.50 14.85
C LEU A 8 -17.63 -6.41 14.41
N ILE A 9 -17.56 -7.65 14.90
CA ILE A 9 -16.56 -8.64 14.48
C ILE A 9 -16.95 -9.18 13.10
N GLY A 10 -18.21 -9.53 12.90
CA GLY A 10 -18.71 -10.01 11.62
C GLY A 10 -18.46 -9.01 10.48
N ASP A 11 -18.87 -7.76 10.68
CA ASP A 11 -18.67 -6.68 9.70
C ASP A 11 -17.21 -6.47 9.34
N HIS A 12 -16.30 -6.59 10.31
CA HIS A 12 -14.88 -6.49 10.06
C HIS A 12 -14.38 -7.57 9.07
N PHE A 13 -14.77 -8.83 9.27
CA PHE A 13 -14.33 -9.92 8.40
C PHE A 13 -15.02 -9.89 7.03
N LEU A 14 -16.26 -9.41 6.95
CA LEU A 14 -16.90 -9.12 5.66
C LEU A 14 -16.19 -8.00 4.89
N ASP A 15 -15.76 -6.95 5.58
CA ASP A 15 -14.99 -5.87 4.97
C ASP A 15 -13.62 -6.36 4.48
N LEU A 16 -12.94 -7.23 5.25
CA LEU A 16 -11.69 -7.87 4.81
C LEU A 16 -11.91 -8.73 3.57
N TRP A 17 -12.99 -9.53 3.54
CA TRP A 17 -13.34 -10.33 2.36
C TRP A 17 -13.62 -9.45 1.15
N SER A 18 -14.40 -8.38 1.33
CA SER A 18 -14.71 -7.42 0.27
C SER A 18 -13.47 -6.72 -0.25
N LYS A 19 -12.50 -6.42 0.61
CA LYS A 19 -11.19 -5.84 0.21
C LYS A 19 -10.34 -6.84 -0.56
N THR A 20 -10.39 -8.12 -0.22
CA THR A 20 -9.72 -9.18 -1.00
C THR A 20 -10.36 -9.34 -2.38
N ARG A 21 -11.69 -9.21 -2.46
CA ARG A 21 -12.45 -9.14 -3.72
C ARG A 21 -12.05 -7.94 -4.57
N ALA A 22 -11.95 -6.75 -3.95
CA ALA A 22 -11.55 -5.51 -4.62
C ALA A 22 -10.06 -5.49 -5.01
N ARG A 23 -9.24 -6.27 -4.33
CA ARG A 23 -7.95 -6.69 -4.86
C ARG A 23 -8.27 -7.69 -6.01
N LYS A 24 -8.61 -7.15 -7.20
CA LYS A 24 -8.13 -7.81 -8.43
C LYS A 24 -6.73 -8.33 -8.09
N PRO A 25 -6.28 -9.53 -8.58
CA PRO A 25 -4.87 -9.70 -8.66
C PRO A 25 -4.42 -8.37 -9.26
N GLU A 26 -3.80 -7.53 -8.44
CA GLU A 26 -2.94 -6.54 -9.00
C GLU A 26 -2.08 -7.45 -9.87
N SER A 27 -2.45 -7.56 -11.14
CA SER A 27 -1.43 -7.67 -12.14
C SER A 27 -0.47 -6.64 -11.59
N ASP A 28 0.76 -7.03 -11.30
CA ASP A 28 1.83 -6.08 -11.18
C ASP A 28 1.75 -5.26 -12.48
N GLU A 29 0.78 -4.37 -12.57
CA GLU A 29 0.80 -3.23 -13.42
C GLU A 29 1.93 -2.46 -12.77
N GLU A 30 3.13 -2.85 -13.19
CA GLU A 30 4.33 -2.05 -13.01
C GLU A 30 3.85 -0.66 -13.39
N GLU A 31 3.83 0.25 -12.41
CA GLU A 31 3.47 1.64 -12.68
C GLU A 31 4.27 2.04 -13.92
N GLU A 32 3.58 2.45 -14.98
CA GLU A 32 4.23 2.85 -16.21
C GLU A 32 5.17 4.01 -15.89
N LEU A 33 6.45 3.76 -16.12
CA LEU A 33 7.48 4.73 -15.79
C LEU A 33 7.54 5.85 -16.83
N PRO A 34 7.84 7.08 -16.41
CA PRO A 34 8.21 8.12 -17.37
C PRO A 34 9.40 7.67 -18.23
N THR A 35 9.21 7.68 -19.52
CA THR A 35 10.24 7.26 -20.49
C THR A 35 10.51 8.29 -21.57
N GLU A 36 9.57 9.20 -21.80
CA GLU A 36 9.66 10.21 -22.86
C GLU A 36 8.85 11.45 -22.49
N LEU A 37 9.11 12.55 -23.14
CA LEU A 37 8.32 13.76 -23.08
C LEU A 37 7.04 13.62 -23.90
N ASP A 38 5.92 14.14 -23.39
CA ASP A 38 4.64 14.16 -24.05
C ASP A 38 4.45 15.42 -24.91
N PRO A 39 4.55 15.34 -26.24
CA PRO A 39 4.41 16.51 -27.11
C PRO A 39 3.01 17.13 -27.04
N ASP A 40 1.98 16.34 -26.71
CA ASP A 40 0.60 16.80 -26.65
C ASP A 40 0.32 17.63 -25.38
N SER A 41 1.27 17.61 -24.41
CA SER A 41 1.18 18.42 -23.20
C SER A 41 1.57 19.87 -23.39
N ILE A 42 2.14 20.24 -24.55
CA ILE A 42 2.64 21.58 -24.84
C ILE A 42 1.50 22.50 -25.27
N ALA A 43 1.37 23.65 -24.60
CA ALA A 43 0.45 24.69 -25.02
C ALA A 43 1.17 25.83 -25.75
N GLY A 44 0.48 26.46 -26.70
CA GLY A 44 0.91 27.69 -27.36
C GLY A 44 2.10 27.59 -28.30
N GLY A 45 2.71 26.43 -28.49
CA GLY A 45 3.85 26.24 -29.41
C GLY A 45 5.15 26.91 -28.95
N PHE A 46 5.28 27.20 -27.66
CA PHE A 46 6.49 27.83 -27.06
C PHE A 46 7.62 26.83 -26.79
N ALA A 47 7.39 25.54 -26.94
CA ALA A 47 8.39 24.51 -26.89
C ALA A 47 8.21 23.52 -28.04
N VAL A 48 9.29 22.89 -28.47
CA VAL A 48 9.27 21.84 -29.50
C VAL A 48 10.05 20.66 -28.97
N VAL A 49 9.37 19.54 -28.84
CA VAL A 49 9.98 18.24 -28.51
C VAL A 49 10.62 17.66 -29.76
N GLY A 50 11.85 17.18 -29.66
CA GLY A 50 12.56 16.55 -30.74
C GLY A 50 11.98 15.16 -31.11
N PRO A 51 12.41 14.59 -32.25
CA PRO A 51 11.97 13.26 -32.69
C PRO A 51 12.34 12.13 -31.72
N ASP A 52 13.35 12.34 -30.89
CA ASP A 52 13.80 11.42 -29.85
C ASP A 52 12.90 11.43 -28.60
N ARG A 53 11.96 12.38 -28.54
CA ARG A 53 11.07 12.63 -27.40
C ARG A 53 11.79 12.85 -26.06
N LEU A 54 13.07 13.16 -26.12
CA LEU A 54 13.90 13.44 -24.94
C LEU A 54 14.49 14.85 -24.99
N SER A 55 14.69 15.40 -26.18
CA SER A 55 15.15 16.79 -26.35
C SER A 55 13.97 17.77 -26.43
N VAL A 56 14.13 18.93 -25.84
CA VAL A 56 13.16 20.03 -25.95
C VAL A 56 13.88 21.35 -26.13
N ARG A 57 13.38 22.19 -27.03
CA ARG A 57 13.93 23.51 -27.36
C ARG A 57 12.85 24.58 -27.43
N TYR A 58 13.20 25.80 -27.16
CA TYR A 58 12.36 26.98 -27.31
C TYR A 58 12.67 27.70 -28.64
N PRO A 59 11.81 27.53 -29.69
CA PRO A 59 12.12 28.04 -31.03
C PRO A 59 11.69 29.49 -31.25
N ASN A 60 10.72 29.98 -30.46
CA ASN A 60 10.06 31.27 -30.71
C ASN A 60 10.56 32.38 -29.81
N VAL A 61 10.44 33.62 -30.27
CA VAL A 61 10.63 34.78 -29.41
C VAL A 61 9.40 34.93 -28.54
N SER A 62 9.60 34.99 -27.24
CA SER A 62 8.52 35.28 -26.29
C SER A 62 7.92 36.66 -26.60
N LEU A 63 6.61 36.71 -26.73
CA LEU A 63 5.86 37.94 -26.91
C LEU A 63 5.62 38.65 -25.57
N HIS A 64 5.60 37.86 -24.48
CA HIS A 64 5.43 38.35 -23.11
C HIS A 64 6.41 37.64 -22.18
N ASP A 65 6.87 38.36 -21.13
CA ASP A 65 7.84 37.83 -20.15
C ASP A 65 7.32 36.62 -19.33
N HIS A 66 6.07 36.23 -19.51
CA HIS A 66 5.41 35.14 -18.80
C HIS A 66 5.07 33.94 -19.69
N ASP A 67 5.44 33.97 -20.97
CA ASP A 67 5.16 32.88 -21.90
C ASP A 67 6.18 31.76 -21.67
N ALA A 68 5.76 30.67 -21.03
CA ALA A 68 6.55 29.48 -20.79
C ALA A 68 6.19 28.38 -21.77
N GLY A 69 7.18 27.68 -22.28
CA GLY A 69 7.00 26.40 -22.99
C GLY A 69 7.21 25.25 -22.02
N VAL A 70 6.14 24.75 -21.41
CA VAL A 70 6.20 23.64 -20.47
C VAL A 70 5.89 22.33 -21.17
N VAL A 71 6.69 21.32 -20.89
CA VAL A 71 6.46 19.94 -21.34
C VAL A 71 6.58 19.01 -20.14
N LYS A 72 5.68 18.04 -20.04
CA LYS A 72 5.72 16.98 -19.04
C LYS A 72 6.07 15.62 -19.64
N ALA A 73 6.42 14.68 -18.78
CA ALA A 73 6.62 13.29 -19.18
C ALA A 73 5.28 12.60 -19.55
N ASN A 74 5.38 11.51 -20.32
CA ASN A 74 4.25 10.67 -20.75
C ASN A 74 3.50 10.01 -19.59
N HIS A 75 4.20 9.69 -18.48
CA HIS A 75 3.63 9.06 -17.29
C HIS A 75 3.98 9.85 -16.02
N ALA A 76 3.17 9.65 -14.99
CA ALA A 76 3.44 10.22 -13.66
C ALA A 76 4.64 9.54 -13.00
N ALA A 77 5.28 10.25 -12.07
CA ALA A 77 6.30 9.66 -11.20
C ALA A 77 5.68 8.51 -10.38
N PRO A 78 6.31 7.31 -10.35
CA PRO A 78 5.75 6.12 -9.72
C PRO A 78 5.68 6.28 -8.20
N MET A 79 4.47 6.24 -7.64
CA MET A 79 4.22 6.47 -6.21
C MET A 79 4.51 5.23 -5.33
N LYS A 80 4.58 4.04 -5.93
CA LYS A 80 4.92 2.79 -5.22
C LYS A 80 6.42 2.64 -4.94
N ARG A 81 7.26 3.47 -5.57
CA ARG A 81 8.71 3.51 -5.32
C ARG A 81 9.02 4.47 -4.19
N MET A 82 10.00 4.12 -3.35
CA MET A 82 10.50 5.01 -2.30
C MET A 82 11.04 6.32 -2.89
N ILE A 83 11.82 6.23 -3.96
CA ILE A 83 12.43 7.36 -4.62
C ILE A 83 12.17 7.29 -6.13
N TYR A 84 11.77 8.42 -6.70
CA TYR A 84 11.77 8.65 -8.14
C TYR A 84 12.73 9.79 -8.48
N TYR A 85 13.40 9.72 -9.64
CA TYR A 85 14.41 10.68 -10.06
C TYR A 85 14.56 10.72 -11.58
N PHE A 86 14.81 11.90 -12.13
CA PHE A 86 15.20 12.13 -13.51
C PHE A 86 16.20 13.28 -13.61
N GLU A 87 16.90 13.39 -14.74
CA GLU A 87 17.88 14.45 -15.00
C GLU A 87 17.56 15.22 -16.28
N ILE A 88 17.99 16.47 -16.34
CA ILE A 88 18.12 17.24 -17.56
C ILE A 88 19.58 17.62 -17.76
N PHE A 89 20.05 17.60 -19.01
CA PHE A 89 21.31 18.21 -19.42
C PHE A 89 21.01 19.49 -20.19
N VAL A 90 21.56 20.61 -19.75
CA VAL A 90 21.38 21.92 -20.39
C VAL A 90 22.31 22.01 -21.58
N GLN A 91 21.79 21.86 -22.80
CA GLN A 91 22.57 21.97 -24.03
C GLN A 91 22.85 23.43 -24.39
N ASN A 92 21.85 24.29 -24.19
CA ASN A 92 21.96 25.73 -24.43
C ASN A 92 21.06 26.48 -23.43
N GLU A 93 21.62 27.47 -22.75
CA GLU A 93 20.88 28.30 -21.79
C GLU A 93 20.07 29.42 -22.47
N GLY A 94 20.23 29.60 -23.77
CA GLY A 94 19.52 30.60 -24.55
C GLY A 94 19.84 32.03 -24.16
N ALA A 95 18.88 32.92 -24.43
CA ALA A 95 19.08 34.37 -24.24
C ALA A 95 18.97 34.83 -22.78
N LYS A 96 18.19 34.11 -21.93
CA LYS A 96 17.89 34.52 -20.55
C LYS A 96 18.23 33.47 -19.51
N GLY A 97 18.49 32.21 -19.88
CA GLY A 97 18.81 31.14 -18.98
C GLY A 97 17.65 30.76 -18.04
N ARG A 98 16.40 30.97 -18.46
CA ARG A 98 15.21 30.73 -17.62
C ARG A 98 14.66 29.35 -17.81
N ILE A 99 15.46 28.35 -17.47
CA ILE A 99 15.08 26.95 -17.52
C ILE A 99 14.57 26.54 -16.15
N THR A 100 13.42 25.85 -16.09
CA THR A 100 12.90 25.30 -14.85
C THR A 100 12.72 23.80 -14.98
N VAL A 101 13.19 23.04 -13.99
CA VAL A 101 12.99 21.60 -13.87
C VAL A 101 12.17 21.28 -12.63
N GLY A 102 11.26 20.32 -12.73
CA GLY A 102 10.44 19.96 -11.56
C GLY A 102 9.28 19.04 -11.88
N PHE A 103 8.15 19.31 -11.23
CA PHE A 103 6.98 18.43 -11.30
C PHE A 103 5.70 19.25 -11.44
N THR A 104 4.77 18.74 -12.25
CA THR A 104 3.44 19.32 -12.45
C THR A 104 2.35 18.28 -12.23
N THR A 105 1.11 18.73 -12.03
CA THR A 105 -0.05 17.84 -11.97
C THR A 105 -0.58 17.53 -13.38
N SER A 106 -1.53 16.60 -13.50
CA SER A 106 -2.19 16.29 -14.79
C SER A 106 -2.94 17.48 -15.39
N ALA A 107 -3.46 18.38 -14.55
CA ALA A 107 -4.30 19.51 -14.93
C ALA A 107 -3.57 20.88 -14.84
N PHE A 108 -2.23 20.88 -14.98
CA PHE A 108 -1.46 22.12 -14.94
C PHE A 108 -1.71 23.02 -16.16
N ASN A 109 -1.49 24.32 -15.98
CA ASN A 109 -1.53 25.28 -17.09
C ASN A 109 -0.17 25.32 -17.79
N ALA A 110 -0.10 24.79 -19.01
CA ALA A 110 1.15 24.68 -19.79
C ALA A 110 1.77 26.05 -20.24
N HIS A 111 1.12 27.18 -19.94
CA HIS A 111 1.69 28.53 -20.11
C HIS A 111 2.42 29.05 -18.88
N ARG A 112 2.41 28.28 -17.78
CA ARG A 112 3.05 28.66 -16.53
C ARG A 112 4.11 27.64 -16.13
N GLN A 113 5.30 28.15 -15.79
CA GLN A 113 6.39 27.27 -15.35
C GLN A 113 6.01 26.43 -14.11
N PRO A 114 6.61 25.25 -13.93
CA PRO A 114 6.47 24.47 -12.73
C PRO A 114 6.76 25.31 -11.48
N GLY A 115 5.91 25.19 -10.46
CA GLY A 115 6.02 25.97 -9.22
C GLY A 115 5.25 27.29 -9.20
N TRP A 116 4.62 27.73 -10.29
CA TRP A 116 3.80 28.95 -10.31
C TRP A 116 2.31 28.71 -10.02
N GLU A 117 1.91 27.45 -9.92
CA GLU A 117 0.56 27.04 -9.54
C GLU A 117 0.60 26.15 -8.30
N GLU A 118 -0.51 26.09 -7.58
CA GLU A 118 -0.65 25.16 -6.46
C GLU A 118 -0.39 23.72 -6.89
N SER A 119 0.30 22.96 -6.06
CA SER A 119 0.65 21.57 -6.31
C SER A 119 1.57 21.34 -7.52
N THR A 120 2.28 22.37 -7.98
CA THR A 120 3.39 22.27 -8.92
C THR A 120 4.69 22.75 -8.26
N PHE A 121 5.82 22.19 -8.70
CA PHE A 121 7.11 22.36 -8.02
C PHE A 121 8.20 22.57 -9.06
N GLY A 122 9.01 23.59 -8.89
CA GLY A 122 10.04 23.93 -9.87
C GLY A 122 11.30 24.53 -9.27
N TYR A 123 12.45 24.11 -9.77
CA TYR A 123 13.76 24.66 -9.50
C TYR A 123 14.25 25.40 -10.73
N ASN A 124 14.60 26.66 -10.57
CA ASN A 124 14.84 27.59 -11.65
C ASN A 124 16.33 27.91 -11.84
N ALA A 125 16.76 28.00 -13.07
CA ALA A 125 18.17 28.15 -13.44
C ALA A 125 18.75 29.53 -13.12
N ASP A 126 18.01 30.61 -13.44
CA ASP A 126 18.53 31.97 -13.43
C ASP A 126 18.69 32.57 -12.03
N ASP A 127 17.86 32.16 -11.08
CA ASP A 127 17.86 32.67 -9.72
C ASP A 127 18.20 31.61 -8.64
N GLY A 128 18.25 30.31 -8.99
CA GLY A 128 18.49 29.22 -8.05
C GLY A 128 17.39 29.04 -7.03
N LEU A 129 16.19 29.59 -7.29
CA LEU A 129 15.07 29.51 -6.35
C LEU A 129 14.19 28.30 -6.61
N PHE A 130 13.57 27.83 -5.54
CA PHE A 130 12.51 26.85 -5.60
C PHE A 130 11.15 27.55 -5.54
N TYR A 131 10.27 27.15 -6.44
CA TYR A 131 8.91 27.67 -6.56
C TYR A 131 7.88 26.59 -6.25
N ASN A 132 6.92 26.88 -5.37
CA ASN A 132 5.85 25.96 -5.00
C ASN A 132 4.49 26.65 -4.82
N GLY A 133 3.99 27.28 -5.87
CA GLY A 133 2.83 28.16 -5.82
C GLY A 133 3.21 29.64 -5.76
N GLN A 134 2.27 30.54 -6.02
CA GLN A 134 2.52 31.97 -6.33
C GLN A 134 3.28 32.80 -5.28
N THR A 135 3.48 32.30 -4.07
CA THR A 135 3.92 33.11 -2.93
C THR A 135 5.21 32.70 -2.23
N SER A 136 5.72 31.50 -2.49
CA SER A 136 6.93 30.97 -1.83
C SER A 136 8.11 31.00 -2.78
N ARG A 137 8.98 31.97 -2.62
CA ARG A 137 10.33 31.95 -3.16
C ARG A 137 11.26 31.67 -2.00
N GLU A 138 11.91 30.54 -2.02
CA GLU A 138 12.90 30.20 -1.01
C GLU A 138 14.27 30.10 -1.70
N GLU A 139 15.29 30.76 -1.12
CA GLU A 139 16.68 30.52 -1.54
C GLU A 139 16.97 29.05 -1.34
N PHE A 140 17.29 28.36 -2.44
CA PHE A 140 17.23 26.92 -2.42
C PHE A 140 18.54 26.25 -2.85
N GLY A 141 19.12 26.68 -3.96
CA GLY A 141 20.32 26.06 -4.51
C GLY A 141 21.13 26.96 -5.42
N PRO A 142 22.23 26.46 -5.98
CA PRO A 142 23.03 27.19 -6.95
C PRO A 142 22.27 27.38 -8.26
N THR A 143 22.57 28.47 -8.98
CA THR A 143 22.16 28.65 -10.39
C THR A 143 22.83 27.61 -11.28
N PHE A 144 22.20 27.29 -12.41
CA PHE A 144 22.77 26.36 -13.40
C PHE A 144 22.65 26.92 -14.82
N ALA A 145 23.54 26.48 -15.72
CA ALA A 145 23.73 27.03 -17.05
C ALA A 145 24.06 25.95 -18.10
N ALA A 146 24.37 26.33 -19.30
CA ALA A 146 24.79 25.42 -20.36
C ALA A 146 25.99 24.56 -19.94
N GLY A 147 25.89 23.25 -20.18
CA GLY A 147 26.87 22.24 -19.77
C GLY A 147 26.57 21.55 -18.44
N ASP A 148 25.62 22.07 -17.65
CA ASP A 148 25.24 21.47 -16.37
C ASP A 148 24.23 20.33 -16.55
N THR A 149 24.32 19.33 -15.66
CA THR A 149 23.31 18.29 -15.48
C THR A 149 22.57 18.54 -14.18
N VAL A 150 21.26 18.72 -14.27
CA VAL A 150 20.39 19.01 -13.13
C VAL A 150 19.41 17.86 -12.96
N GLY A 151 19.33 17.33 -11.78
CA GLY A 151 18.36 16.28 -11.44
C GLY A 151 17.24 16.78 -10.56
N ALA A 152 16.07 16.18 -10.70
CA ALA A 152 14.92 16.41 -9.86
C ALA A 152 14.37 15.07 -9.36
N GLY A 153 14.17 14.93 -8.08
CA GLY A 153 13.69 13.71 -7.45
C GLY A 153 12.64 13.94 -6.38
N ILE A 154 11.94 12.86 -6.09
CA ILE A 154 10.93 12.77 -5.04
C ILE A 154 11.32 11.61 -4.14
N ASN A 155 11.35 11.86 -2.83
CA ASN A 155 11.35 10.83 -1.81
C ASN A 155 9.94 10.76 -1.20
N TYR A 156 9.18 9.74 -1.58
CA TYR A 156 7.81 9.56 -1.13
C TYR A 156 7.71 9.14 0.34
N GLU A 157 8.76 8.54 0.89
CA GLU A 157 8.78 8.11 2.30
C GLU A 157 8.96 9.31 3.24
N THR A 158 9.87 10.22 2.89
CA THR A 158 10.13 11.44 3.67
C THR A 158 9.31 12.64 3.21
N GLN A 159 8.49 12.48 2.15
CA GLN A 159 7.65 13.52 1.58
C GLN A 159 8.42 14.77 1.19
N ASN A 160 9.57 14.62 0.55
CA ASN A 160 10.37 15.75 0.09
C ASN A 160 10.77 15.64 -1.37
N PHE A 161 10.98 16.82 -1.97
CA PHE A 161 11.64 16.98 -3.25
C PHE A 161 13.13 17.20 -3.02
N PHE A 162 13.96 16.65 -3.89
CA PHE A 162 15.39 16.93 -3.89
C PHE A 162 15.87 17.26 -5.30
N PHE A 163 16.89 18.09 -5.37
CA PHE A 163 17.50 18.49 -6.62
C PHE A 163 19.00 18.27 -6.56
N THR A 164 19.57 17.94 -7.70
CA THR A 164 21.00 17.69 -7.83
C THR A 164 21.59 18.56 -8.92
N LEU A 165 22.86 18.91 -8.78
CA LEU A 165 23.63 19.61 -9.78
C LEU A 165 24.96 18.87 -10.00
N ASN A 166 25.22 18.47 -11.25
CA ASN A 166 26.44 17.78 -11.65
C ASN A 166 26.78 16.55 -10.77
N GLY A 167 25.77 15.79 -10.43
CA GLY A 167 25.93 14.57 -9.62
C GLY A 167 26.04 14.78 -8.10
N ALA A 168 25.91 16.00 -7.61
CA ALA A 168 25.89 16.32 -6.18
C ALA A 168 24.50 16.77 -5.74
N LEU A 169 24.08 16.41 -4.53
CA LEU A 169 22.84 16.91 -3.93
C LEU A 169 22.96 18.43 -3.75
N ALA A 170 22.07 19.18 -4.39
CA ALA A 170 22.08 20.64 -4.34
C ALA A 170 21.13 21.16 -3.26
N ALA A 171 19.93 20.59 -3.15
CA ALA A 171 18.93 21.05 -2.22
C ALA A 171 17.84 20.02 -1.93
N LEU A 172 17.19 20.16 -0.77
CA LEU A 172 16.05 19.37 -0.28
C LEU A 172 14.92 20.31 0.09
N PHE A 173 13.70 19.91 -0.21
CA PHE A 173 12.51 20.69 0.10
C PHE A 173 11.38 19.80 0.64
N ASP A 174 11.00 20.00 1.89
CA ASP A 174 9.92 19.27 2.53
C ASP A 174 8.56 19.82 2.07
N LYS A 175 7.78 19.00 1.42
CA LYS A 175 6.43 19.35 0.98
C LYS A 175 5.55 18.14 0.86
N ASP A 176 4.36 18.24 1.41
CA ASP A 176 3.30 17.25 1.31
C ASP A 176 2.90 17.00 -0.16
N ILE A 177 3.19 15.80 -0.67
CA ILE A 177 2.97 15.42 -2.08
C ILE A 177 1.60 14.80 -2.19
N LYS A 178 0.66 15.53 -2.80
CA LYS A 178 -0.73 15.09 -2.96
C LYS A 178 -1.01 14.62 -4.38
N GLY A 179 -1.20 13.31 -4.53
CA GLY A 179 -1.57 12.69 -5.80
C GLY A 179 -0.43 12.58 -6.81
N PRO A 180 -0.74 12.11 -8.04
CA PRO A 180 0.26 11.87 -9.07
C PRO A 180 0.83 13.18 -9.61
N VAL A 181 2.16 13.26 -9.69
CA VAL A 181 2.90 14.37 -10.29
C VAL A 181 3.74 13.88 -11.46
N PHE A 182 3.91 14.72 -12.48
CA PHE A 182 4.61 14.41 -13.71
C PHE A 182 5.95 15.15 -13.75
N PRO A 183 7.06 14.47 -14.06
CA PRO A 183 8.32 15.13 -14.39
C PRO A 183 8.11 16.17 -15.48
N SER A 184 8.60 17.38 -15.30
CA SER A 184 8.32 18.49 -16.19
C SER A 184 9.51 19.42 -16.35
N VAL A 185 9.63 19.99 -17.52
CA VAL A 185 10.64 20.99 -17.88
C VAL A 185 9.95 22.19 -18.51
N SER A 186 10.46 23.38 -18.23
CA SER A 186 9.97 24.63 -18.79
C SER A 186 11.11 25.44 -19.37
N LEU A 187 10.87 25.99 -20.56
CA LEU A 187 11.76 26.90 -21.27
C LEU A 187 11.06 28.25 -21.49
N HIS A 188 11.81 29.37 -21.47
CA HIS A 188 11.23 30.70 -21.52
C HIS A 188 11.88 31.64 -22.54
N SER A 189 13.05 31.30 -23.04
CA SER A 189 13.77 32.21 -23.90
C SER A 189 14.33 31.52 -25.14
N HIS A 190 14.57 32.34 -26.15
CA HIS A 190 15.02 31.86 -27.44
C HIS A 190 16.34 31.10 -27.35
N TYR A 191 16.45 29.99 -28.04
CA TYR A 191 17.57 29.06 -28.07
C TYR A 191 17.83 28.26 -26.79
N GLU A 192 16.98 28.32 -25.77
CA GLU A 192 17.06 27.36 -24.66
C GLU A 192 16.82 25.95 -25.22
N GLU A 193 17.69 25.01 -24.83
CA GLU A 193 17.63 23.62 -25.26
C GLU A 193 18.13 22.71 -24.14
N VAL A 194 17.34 21.68 -23.82
CA VAL A 194 17.70 20.67 -22.82
C VAL A 194 17.45 19.26 -23.36
N LEU A 195 18.20 18.30 -22.80
CA LEU A 195 18.03 16.88 -23.05
C LEU A 195 17.63 16.20 -21.73
N VAL A 196 16.52 15.49 -21.74
CA VAL A 196 15.98 14.79 -20.55
C VAL A 196 16.48 13.34 -20.53
N ASN A 197 16.78 12.85 -19.33
CA ASN A 197 17.15 11.47 -19.05
C ASN A 197 16.21 10.90 -17.96
N PHE A 198 15.34 9.99 -18.35
CA PHE A 198 14.46 9.25 -17.44
C PHE A 198 15.05 7.92 -16.96
N GLY A 199 16.35 7.72 -17.16
CA GLY A 199 17.07 6.48 -16.80
C GLY A 199 17.51 5.64 -17.99
N GLN A 200 17.30 6.09 -19.25
CA GLN A 200 17.81 5.43 -20.45
C GLN A 200 19.33 5.45 -20.51
N ARG A 201 19.93 6.44 -19.87
CA ARG A 201 21.39 6.56 -19.68
C ARG A 201 21.65 6.52 -18.17
N GLY A 202 22.86 6.14 -17.78
CA GLY A 202 23.27 6.26 -16.37
C GLY A 202 23.07 7.69 -15.89
N PHE A 203 22.56 7.83 -14.66
CA PHE A 203 22.47 9.14 -14.01
C PHE A 203 23.84 9.63 -13.60
N SER A 204 24.05 10.95 -13.60
CA SER A 204 25.23 11.60 -13.05
C SER A 204 25.26 11.49 -11.53
N PHE A 205 24.08 11.48 -10.90
CA PHE A 205 23.88 11.31 -9.48
C PHE A 205 23.84 9.82 -9.08
N ASP A 206 24.54 9.45 -8.00
CA ASP A 206 24.47 8.08 -7.47
C ASP A 206 23.16 7.87 -6.68
N LEU A 207 22.07 7.69 -7.45
CA LEU A 207 20.75 7.45 -6.91
C LEU A 207 20.68 6.22 -6.00
N LYS A 208 21.46 5.17 -6.30
CA LYS A 208 21.47 3.93 -5.49
C LYS A 208 22.10 4.15 -4.13
N ALA A 209 23.20 4.89 -4.07
CA ALA A 209 23.82 5.24 -2.80
C ALA A 209 22.92 6.14 -1.96
N TYR A 210 22.26 7.12 -2.59
CA TYR A 210 21.30 7.98 -1.92
C TYR A 210 20.10 7.21 -1.37
N GLU A 211 19.51 6.30 -2.16
CA GLU A 211 18.42 5.45 -1.71
C GLU A 211 18.82 4.56 -0.53
N ALA A 212 20.03 3.98 -0.57
CA ALA A 212 20.55 3.17 0.52
C ALA A 212 20.76 3.99 1.81
N GLU A 213 21.25 5.23 1.69
CA GLU A 213 21.42 6.14 2.83
C GLU A 213 20.08 6.53 3.45
N GLU A 214 19.08 6.87 2.63
CA GLU A 214 17.74 7.20 3.11
C GLU A 214 17.05 6.00 3.79
N ARG A 215 17.17 4.80 3.24
CA ARG A 215 16.71 3.56 3.89
C ARG A 215 17.37 3.35 5.24
N PHE A 216 18.69 3.56 5.30
CA PHE A 216 19.44 3.43 6.56
C PHE A 216 18.98 4.45 7.61
N LYS A 217 18.73 5.71 7.22
CA LYS A 217 18.19 6.75 8.12
C LYS A 217 16.83 6.39 8.68
N ILE A 218 15.97 5.79 7.85
CA ILE A 218 14.67 5.29 8.26
C ILE A 218 14.84 4.15 9.25
N GLU A 219 15.66 3.15 8.93
CA GLU A 219 15.96 2.03 9.83
C GLU A 219 16.54 2.48 11.16
N GLU A 220 17.43 3.48 11.18
CA GLU A 220 17.97 4.04 12.42
C GLU A 220 16.89 4.74 13.27
N LYS A 221 15.95 5.43 12.65
CA LYS A 221 14.81 6.01 13.38
C LYS A 221 13.96 4.94 14.08
N PHE A 222 13.86 3.74 13.48
CA PHE A 222 13.21 2.59 14.12
C PHE A 222 14.10 1.89 15.13
N ARG A 223 15.43 1.97 14.99
CA ARG A 223 16.42 1.44 15.91
C ARG A 223 16.74 2.38 17.08
N GLY A 224 16.00 3.49 17.26
CA GLY A 224 16.16 4.36 18.43
C GLY A 224 16.34 3.54 19.70
N PRO A 225 16.88 4.07 20.83
CA PRO A 225 17.20 3.30 22.03
C PRO A 225 15.94 2.81 22.74
N VAL A 226 15.12 2.05 22.04
CA VAL A 226 14.21 1.11 22.66
C VAL A 226 15.13 -0.01 23.13
N SER A 227 15.45 -0.01 24.41
CA SER A 227 15.92 -1.19 25.10
C SER A 227 14.81 -2.23 25.01
N VAL A 228 14.67 -2.85 23.83
CA VAL A 228 13.81 -4.02 23.67
C VAL A 228 14.47 -5.08 24.53
N PRO A 229 13.80 -5.58 25.60
CA PRO A 229 14.31 -6.71 26.34
C PRO A 229 14.64 -7.81 25.33
N GLN A 230 15.78 -8.46 25.45
CA GLN A 230 16.24 -9.53 24.53
C GLN A 230 15.21 -10.63 24.28
N ASN A 231 14.10 -10.60 24.99
CA ASN A 231 13.02 -11.59 25.00
C ASN A 231 11.68 -11.04 24.47
N ALA A 232 11.60 -9.74 24.14
CA ALA A 232 10.33 -9.14 23.68
C ALA A 232 9.89 -9.73 22.34
N ASP A 233 10.83 -10.05 21.45
CA ASP A 233 10.56 -10.66 20.14
C ASP A 233 9.84 -12.01 20.30
N HIS A 234 10.31 -12.83 21.23
CA HIS A 234 9.70 -14.12 21.52
C HIS A 234 8.33 -14.00 22.17
N GLY A 235 8.15 -13.04 23.07
CA GLY A 235 6.87 -12.74 23.71
C GLY A 235 5.82 -12.28 22.70
N ILE A 236 6.22 -11.46 21.75
CA ILE A 236 5.36 -10.98 20.66
C ILE A 236 4.92 -12.15 19.76
N VAL A 237 5.85 -12.96 19.29
CA VAL A 237 5.55 -14.14 18.46
C VAL A 237 4.67 -15.14 19.22
N ARG A 238 4.98 -15.41 20.47
CA ARG A 238 4.20 -16.29 21.34
C ARG A 238 2.76 -15.78 21.50
N SER A 239 2.59 -14.50 21.77
CA SER A 239 1.27 -13.85 21.88
C SER A 239 0.46 -13.94 20.59
N TYR A 240 1.11 -13.78 19.44
CA TYR A 240 0.48 -13.97 18.11
C TYR A 240 -0.02 -15.40 17.94
N LEU A 241 0.83 -16.39 18.19
CA LEU A 241 0.48 -17.80 18.06
C LEU A 241 -0.65 -18.22 19.02
N GLN A 242 -0.67 -17.69 20.25
CA GLN A 242 -1.74 -17.89 21.22
C GLN A 242 -3.06 -17.27 20.75
N HIS A 243 -3.01 -16.03 20.25
CA HIS A 243 -4.20 -15.31 19.78
C HIS A 243 -4.90 -16.07 18.66
N TYR A 244 -4.16 -16.54 17.67
CA TYR A 244 -4.71 -17.22 16.51
C TYR A 244 -4.89 -18.75 16.69
N GLY A 245 -4.46 -19.33 17.80
CA GLY A 245 -4.63 -20.74 18.11
C GLY A 245 -3.69 -21.67 17.35
N TYR A 246 -2.49 -21.20 16.96
CA TYR A 246 -1.45 -22.01 16.29
C TYR A 246 -0.73 -22.93 17.28
N GLY A 247 -1.43 -23.92 17.81
CA GLY A 247 -0.99 -24.73 18.95
C GLY A 247 0.27 -25.56 18.71
N GLU A 248 0.45 -26.15 17.51
CA GLU A 248 1.66 -26.95 17.23
C GLU A 248 2.89 -26.05 17.13
N THR A 249 2.78 -24.93 16.42
CA THR A 249 3.86 -23.97 16.29
C THR A 249 4.23 -23.38 17.63
N LEU A 250 3.24 -23.03 18.46
CA LEU A 250 3.45 -22.54 19.83
C LEU A 250 4.20 -23.55 20.69
N LYS A 251 3.80 -24.83 20.63
CA LYS A 251 4.46 -25.90 21.36
C LYS A 251 5.93 -26.07 20.97
N HIS A 252 6.24 -26.03 19.67
CA HIS A 252 7.63 -26.12 19.20
C HIS A 252 8.42 -24.89 19.61
N LEU A 253 7.84 -23.70 19.48
CA LEU A 253 8.46 -22.46 19.95
C LEU A 253 8.80 -22.52 21.45
N ASP A 254 7.86 -22.97 22.30
CA ASP A 254 8.07 -23.08 23.73
C ASP A 254 9.16 -24.11 24.09
N ILE A 255 9.27 -25.23 23.34
CA ILE A 255 10.34 -26.23 23.52
C ILE A 255 11.70 -25.62 23.15
N ASP A 256 11.80 -24.93 22.02
CA ASP A 256 13.03 -24.32 21.55
C ASP A 256 13.49 -23.23 22.52
N LEU A 257 12.57 -22.41 23.03
CA LEU A 257 12.86 -21.36 24.01
C LEU A 257 13.33 -21.93 25.35
N GLN A 258 12.74 -23.03 25.85
CA GLN A 258 13.19 -23.68 27.09
C GLN A 258 14.64 -24.19 26.99
N SER A 259 15.09 -24.55 25.79
CA SER A 259 16.48 -24.98 25.56
C SER A 259 17.47 -23.80 25.58
N ILE A 260 17.03 -22.58 25.28
CA ILE A 260 17.86 -21.39 25.11
C ILE A 260 17.81 -20.49 26.34
N MET A 261 16.66 -20.40 27.05
CA MET A 261 16.45 -19.48 28.18
C MET A 261 15.48 -20.06 29.22
N PRO A 262 15.98 -20.58 30.36
CA PRO A 262 15.13 -21.05 31.46
C PRO A 262 14.65 -19.87 32.32
N SER A 263 13.56 -19.27 32.05
CA SER A 263 12.76 -18.31 32.83
C SER A 263 12.42 -17.03 32.07
N ILE A 264 11.35 -17.06 31.30
CA ILE A 264 10.75 -15.83 30.77
C ILE A 264 9.26 -15.86 31.02
N SER A 265 8.82 -15.08 32.00
CA SER A 265 7.44 -14.63 32.09
C SER A 265 7.43 -13.15 31.65
N ALA A 266 7.17 -12.88 30.39
CA ALA A 266 6.88 -11.54 29.90
C ALA A 266 5.39 -11.48 29.65
N ALA A 267 4.64 -10.91 30.57
CA ALA A 267 3.25 -10.54 30.34
C ALA A 267 3.23 -9.29 29.45
N PRO A 268 2.49 -9.28 28.32
CA PRO A 268 2.26 -8.04 27.57
C PRO A 268 1.41 -7.09 28.44
N GLU A 269 1.82 -5.83 28.54
CA GLU A 269 1.08 -4.76 29.27
C GLU A 269 -0.22 -4.30 28.55
N ASP A 270 -0.70 -5.04 27.57
CA ASP A 270 -1.70 -4.61 26.58
C ASP A 270 -3.17 -4.89 26.95
N GLY A 271 -3.51 -5.06 28.20
CA GLY A 271 -4.91 -5.11 28.64
C GLY A 271 -5.66 -6.44 28.46
N ALA A 272 -5.09 -7.44 27.79
CA ALA A 272 -5.56 -8.83 27.79
C ALA A 272 -4.56 -9.70 28.56
N SER A 273 -5.02 -10.41 29.59
CA SER A 273 -4.17 -11.34 30.32
C SER A 273 -3.78 -12.54 29.46
N GLU A 274 -2.70 -13.25 29.82
CA GLU A 274 -2.33 -14.50 29.15
C GLU A 274 -3.46 -15.55 29.26
N GLU A 275 -4.19 -15.56 30.38
CA GLU A 275 -5.37 -16.42 30.58
C GLU A 275 -6.49 -16.09 29.59
N ASP A 276 -6.70 -14.80 29.27
CA ASP A 276 -7.71 -14.38 28.30
C ASP A 276 -7.36 -14.77 26.88
N THR A 277 -6.09 -14.69 26.49
CA THR A 277 -5.61 -15.13 25.18
C THR A 277 -5.63 -16.65 25.04
N MET A 278 -5.48 -17.38 26.14
CA MET A 278 -5.60 -18.84 26.20
C MET A 278 -7.05 -19.33 26.30
N TYR A 279 -8.03 -18.43 26.40
CA TYR A 279 -9.44 -18.78 26.46
C TYR A 279 -9.84 -19.70 25.31
N ALA A 280 -10.42 -20.85 25.62
CA ALA A 280 -10.87 -21.85 24.65
C ALA A 280 -9.79 -22.28 23.63
N PHE A 281 -8.50 -22.22 23.99
CA PHE A 281 -7.39 -22.41 23.07
C PHE A 281 -7.46 -23.72 22.28
N ASN A 282 -7.72 -24.86 22.95
CA ASN A 282 -7.82 -26.16 22.30
C ASN A 282 -9.02 -26.23 21.33
N GLN A 283 -10.15 -25.61 21.67
CA GLN A 283 -11.33 -25.56 20.81
C GLN A 283 -11.05 -24.70 19.56
N ARG A 284 -10.44 -23.54 19.73
CA ARG A 284 -10.04 -22.64 18.64
C ARG A 284 -9.03 -23.30 17.71
N ARG A 285 -8.03 -24.00 18.27
CA ARG A 285 -7.07 -24.79 17.52
C ARG A 285 -7.75 -25.89 16.68
N THR A 286 -8.63 -26.67 17.28
CA THR A 286 -9.35 -27.75 16.57
C THR A 286 -10.17 -27.19 15.41
N LEU A 287 -10.93 -26.12 15.62
CA LEU A 287 -11.74 -25.50 14.58
C LEU A 287 -10.88 -24.94 13.45
N ARG A 288 -9.74 -24.28 13.78
CA ARG A 288 -8.77 -23.82 12.76
C ARG A 288 -8.24 -24.99 11.93
N GLN A 289 -7.87 -26.09 12.56
CA GLN A 289 -7.38 -27.27 11.85
C GLN A 289 -8.45 -27.86 10.91
N LEU A 290 -9.71 -27.94 11.35
CA LEU A 290 -10.82 -28.42 10.53
C LEU A 290 -11.08 -27.53 9.34
N ILE A 291 -11.07 -26.21 9.53
CA ILE A 291 -11.27 -25.25 8.43
C ILE A 291 -10.12 -25.32 7.43
N ASN A 292 -8.87 -25.31 7.90
CA ASN A 292 -7.70 -25.36 7.03
C ASN A 292 -7.56 -26.68 6.26
N SER A 293 -8.10 -27.77 6.81
CA SER A 293 -8.19 -29.06 6.10
C SER A 293 -9.40 -29.20 5.19
N GLY A 294 -10.26 -28.17 5.07
CA GLY A 294 -11.47 -28.22 4.23
C GLY A 294 -12.65 -28.99 4.85
N ASN A 295 -12.53 -29.47 6.11
CA ASN A 295 -13.56 -30.28 6.79
C ASN A 295 -14.68 -29.40 7.36
N ILE A 296 -15.40 -28.70 6.48
CA ILE A 296 -16.37 -27.67 6.91
C ILE A 296 -17.63 -28.29 7.56
N ASP A 297 -18.06 -29.50 7.17
CA ASP A 297 -19.19 -30.15 7.81
C ASP A 297 -18.90 -30.50 9.27
N GLU A 298 -17.70 -30.98 9.55
CA GLU A 298 -17.26 -31.26 10.91
C GLU A 298 -17.07 -29.95 11.69
N THR A 299 -16.63 -28.88 11.01
CA THR A 299 -16.57 -27.53 11.60
C THR A 299 -17.95 -27.07 12.05
N PHE A 300 -18.99 -27.17 11.23
CA PHE A 300 -20.36 -26.84 11.61
C PHE A 300 -20.86 -27.66 12.79
N SER A 301 -20.65 -28.97 12.77
CA SER A 301 -21.08 -29.87 13.83
C SER A 301 -20.38 -29.56 15.15
N THR A 302 -19.08 -29.34 15.12
CA THR A 302 -18.25 -29.06 16.30
C THR A 302 -18.56 -27.67 16.86
N LEU A 303 -18.69 -26.66 15.99
CA LEU A 303 -19.02 -25.30 16.38
C LEU A 303 -20.45 -25.26 16.98
N GLY A 304 -21.41 -25.96 16.38
CA GLY A 304 -22.77 -26.06 16.89
C GLY A 304 -22.86 -26.75 18.25
N MET A 305 -21.98 -27.73 18.50
CA MET A 305 -21.91 -28.40 19.80
C MET A 305 -21.31 -27.50 20.89
N TRP A 306 -20.24 -26.77 20.58
CA TRP A 306 -19.51 -25.98 21.57
C TRP A 306 -20.05 -24.56 21.74
N TYR A 307 -20.52 -23.94 20.65
CA TYR A 307 -20.93 -22.53 20.57
C TYR A 307 -22.19 -22.36 19.71
N PRO A 308 -23.33 -22.99 20.05
CA PRO A 308 -24.55 -22.92 19.23
C PRO A 308 -24.97 -21.47 18.93
N GLN A 309 -24.74 -20.56 19.87
CA GLN A 309 -25.06 -19.15 19.73
C GLN A 309 -24.28 -18.42 18.60
N ILE A 310 -23.21 -19.03 18.06
CA ILE A 310 -22.43 -18.43 16.97
C ILE A 310 -23.12 -18.68 15.63
N ILE A 311 -23.70 -19.87 15.45
CA ILE A 311 -24.35 -20.31 14.21
C ILE A 311 -25.88 -20.15 14.24
N GLU A 312 -26.48 -19.90 15.40
CA GLU A 312 -27.90 -19.62 15.50
C GLU A 312 -28.26 -18.28 14.83
N GLY A 313 -29.16 -18.32 13.88
CA GLY A 313 -29.72 -17.17 13.13
C GLY A 313 -29.22 -17.08 11.71
N ASP A 314 -30.15 -16.94 10.78
CA ASP A 314 -29.91 -16.82 9.33
C ASP A 314 -29.05 -15.59 8.91
N SER A 315 -28.86 -14.66 9.83
CA SER A 315 -28.04 -13.44 9.59
C SER A 315 -26.63 -13.51 10.19
N SER A 316 -26.18 -14.68 10.68
CA SER A 316 -24.84 -14.83 11.24
C SER A 316 -23.79 -14.76 10.15
N VAL A 317 -22.90 -13.77 10.23
CA VAL A 317 -21.76 -13.62 9.30
C VAL A 317 -20.90 -14.87 9.26
N ILE A 318 -20.64 -15.48 10.42
CA ILE A 318 -19.81 -16.70 10.52
C ILE A 318 -20.50 -17.87 9.82
N CYS A 319 -21.82 -18.02 10.01
CA CYS A 319 -22.60 -19.03 9.31
C CYS A 319 -22.50 -18.85 7.79
N PHE A 320 -22.69 -17.63 7.32
CA PHE A 320 -22.54 -17.28 5.90
C PHE A 320 -21.13 -17.60 5.38
N MET A 321 -20.07 -17.18 6.08
CA MET A 321 -18.68 -17.45 5.67
C MET A 321 -18.37 -18.93 5.59
N LEU A 322 -18.88 -19.75 6.53
CA LEU A 322 -18.72 -21.20 6.50
C LEU A 322 -19.51 -21.85 5.34
N HIS A 323 -20.72 -21.34 5.03
CA HIS A 323 -21.47 -21.82 3.86
C HIS A 323 -20.73 -21.52 2.54
N CYS A 324 -20.15 -20.31 2.42
CA CYS A 324 -19.32 -19.97 1.27
C CYS A 324 -18.10 -20.89 1.18
N GLN A 325 -17.40 -21.11 2.30
CA GLN A 325 -16.22 -21.99 2.31
C GLN A 325 -16.60 -23.43 1.93
N LYS A 326 -17.70 -23.97 2.45
CA LYS A 326 -18.18 -25.30 2.05
C LYS A 326 -18.43 -25.40 0.56
N PHE A 327 -19.05 -24.39 -0.02
CA PHE A 327 -19.27 -24.34 -1.47
C PHE A 327 -17.94 -24.31 -2.24
N ILE A 328 -16.98 -23.51 -1.80
CA ILE A 328 -15.64 -23.41 -2.40
C ILE A 328 -14.93 -24.78 -2.35
N GLU A 329 -14.96 -25.48 -1.22
CA GLU A 329 -14.36 -26.82 -1.07
C GLU A 329 -15.00 -27.81 -2.05
N LEU A 330 -16.33 -27.80 -2.21
CA LEU A 330 -17.01 -28.67 -3.18
C LEU A 330 -16.56 -28.40 -4.63
N VAL A 331 -16.31 -27.14 -4.97
CA VAL A 331 -15.79 -26.77 -6.30
C VAL A 331 -14.33 -27.23 -6.45
N GLN A 332 -13.49 -27.07 -5.43
CA GLN A 332 -12.09 -27.53 -5.44
C GLN A 332 -11.98 -29.05 -5.54
N ASP A 333 -12.88 -29.78 -4.90
CA ASP A 333 -12.98 -31.24 -4.98
C ASP A 333 -13.59 -31.74 -6.30
N GLU A 334 -13.89 -30.84 -7.27
CA GLU A 334 -14.55 -31.16 -8.54
C GLU A 334 -15.95 -31.81 -8.38
N LYS A 335 -16.59 -31.66 -7.22
CA LYS A 335 -17.94 -32.13 -6.91
C LYS A 335 -19.00 -31.15 -7.40
N ILE A 336 -19.01 -30.89 -8.70
CA ILE A 336 -19.80 -29.80 -9.31
C ILE A 336 -21.31 -29.97 -9.08
N ALA A 337 -21.83 -31.19 -9.13
CA ALA A 337 -23.25 -31.48 -8.89
C ALA A 337 -23.65 -31.13 -7.46
N ASP A 338 -22.82 -31.49 -6.48
CA ASP A 338 -23.04 -31.22 -5.07
C ASP A 338 -22.91 -29.73 -4.79
N ALA A 339 -21.91 -29.08 -5.40
CA ALA A 339 -21.74 -27.61 -5.31
C ALA A 339 -22.97 -26.86 -5.85
N LEU A 340 -23.49 -27.27 -7.00
CA LEU A 340 -24.68 -26.67 -7.59
C LEU A 340 -25.94 -26.85 -6.70
N TRP A 341 -26.11 -28.06 -6.15
CA TRP A 341 -27.19 -28.32 -5.20
C TRP A 341 -27.06 -27.47 -3.94
N TYR A 342 -25.86 -27.43 -3.36
CA TYR A 342 -25.56 -26.69 -2.15
C TYR A 342 -25.73 -25.17 -2.36
N GLY A 343 -25.28 -24.65 -3.49
CA GLY A 343 -25.48 -23.25 -3.87
C GLY A 343 -26.95 -22.85 -3.94
N LYS A 344 -27.81 -23.73 -4.50
CA LYS A 344 -29.25 -23.52 -4.58
C LYS A 344 -29.95 -23.64 -3.23
N SER A 345 -29.51 -24.53 -2.35
CA SER A 345 -30.18 -24.78 -1.06
C SER A 345 -29.72 -23.78 0.01
N GLU A 346 -28.42 -23.47 0.07
CA GLU A 346 -27.85 -22.68 1.17
C GLU A 346 -27.44 -21.26 0.74
N LEU A 347 -26.63 -21.09 -0.33
CA LEU A 347 -26.13 -19.77 -0.70
C LEU A 347 -27.24 -18.87 -1.31
N ALA A 348 -28.25 -19.44 -1.96
CA ALA A 348 -29.36 -18.68 -2.50
C ALA A 348 -30.10 -17.83 -1.46
N LYS A 349 -30.09 -18.24 -0.19
CA LYS A 349 -30.68 -17.49 0.94
C LYS A 349 -30.03 -16.12 1.14
N PHE A 350 -28.77 -15.99 0.78
CA PHE A 350 -27.95 -14.80 0.98
C PHE A 350 -27.84 -13.88 -0.25
N MET A 351 -28.25 -14.37 -1.44
CA MET A 351 -28.08 -13.66 -2.72
C MET A 351 -28.73 -12.29 -2.77
N ASN A 352 -29.84 -12.11 -2.06
CA ASN A 352 -30.60 -10.84 -2.05
C ASN A 352 -30.22 -9.93 -0.87
N SER A 353 -29.26 -10.35 -0.04
CA SER A 353 -28.78 -9.54 1.09
C SER A 353 -27.84 -8.45 0.59
N SER A 354 -28.03 -7.21 1.06
CA SER A 354 -27.10 -6.12 0.77
C SER A 354 -25.68 -6.35 1.32
N ALA A 355 -25.56 -7.12 2.42
CA ALA A 355 -24.27 -7.39 3.05
C ALA A 355 -23.54 -8.61 2.45
N PHE A 356 -24.28 -9.61 1.99
CA PHE A 356 -23.73 -10.91 1.60
C PHE A 356 -23.82 -11.22 0.11
N GLY A 357 -24.75 -10.56 -0.59
CA GLY A 357 -25.14 -10.95 -1.93
C GLY A 357 -24.03 -10.93 -2.95
N ASP A 358 -23.13 -9.97 -2.86
CA ASP A 358 -22.03 -9.87 -3.82
C ASP A 358 -20.98 -10.97 -3.61
N ILE A 359 -20.63 -11.29 -2.35
CA ILE A 359 -19.70 -12.39 -2.03
C ILE A 359 -20.31 -13.74 -2.44
N ALA A 360 -21.63 -13.92 -2.20
CA ALA A 360 -22.33 -15.14 -2.60
C ALA A 360 -22.34 -15.32 -4.14
N LYS A 361 -22.49 -14.22 -4.90
CA LYS A 361 -22.40 -14.24 -6.38
C LYS A 361 -21.00 -14.61 -6.85
N ASP A 362 -19.95 -14.09 -6.22
CA ASP A 362 -18.56 -14.43 -6.56
C ASP A 362 -18.28 -15.92 -6.31
N CYS A 363 -18.76 -16.47 -5.18
CA CYS A 363 -18.66 -17.91 -4.94
C CYS A 363 -19.36 -18.71 -6.05
N CYS A 364 -20.58 -18.34 -6.41
CA CYS A 364 -21.32 -19.03 -7.47
C CYS A 364 -20.67 -18.88 -8.85
N ALA A 365 -19.97 -17.77 -9.10
CA ALA A 365 -19.27 -17.53 -10.35
C ALA A 365 -18.14 -18.56 -10.59
N LEU A 366 -17.58 -19.18 -9.55
CA LEU A 366 -16.60 -20.27 -9.70
C LEU A 366 -17.12 -21.43 -10.57
N LEU A 367 -18.43 -21.68 -10.61
CA LEU A 367 -19.02 -22.72 -11.45
C LEU A 367 -19.14 -22.34 -12.94
N VAL A 368 -18.99 -21.05 -13.25
CA VAL A 368 -19.18 -20.53 -14.63
C VAL A 368 -17.88 -20.62 -15.43
N TYR A 369 -16.74 -20.57 -14.75
CA TYR A 369 -15.43 -20.57 -15.41
C TYR A 369 -14.91 -21.98 -15.61
N GLY A 370 -14.41 -22.27 -16.82
CA GLY A 370 -13.76 -23.57 -17.13
C GLY A 370 -12.44 -23.77 -16.38
N GLN A 371 -11.75 -22.68 -16.05
CA GLN A 371 -10.55 -22.66 -15.21
C GLN A 371 -10.74 -21.59 -14.13
N PRO A 372 -11.41 -21.91 -13.01
CA PRO A 372 -11.74 -20.93 -11.98
C PRO A 372 -10.51 -20.26 -11.34
N SER A 373 -9.37 -20.95 -11.27
CA SER A 373 -8.12 -20.41 -10.70
C SER A 373 -7.54 -19.24 -11.49
N GLU A 374 -7.80 -19.16 -12.80
CA GLU A 374 -7.34 -18.07 -13.66
C GLU A 374 -8.36 -16.93 -13.80
N SER A 375 -9.51 -17.07 -13.17
CA SER A 375 -10.60 -16.10 -13.24
C SER A 375 -10.45 -14.98 -12.20
N SER A 376 -11.27 -13.92 -12.36
CA SER A 376 -11.35 -12.82 -11.39
C SER A 376 -11.81 -13.24 -9.99
N VAL A 377 -12.37 -14.45 -9.84
CA VAL A 377 -12.81 -15.04 -8.56
C VAL A 377 -11.86 -16.15 -8.07
N GLY A 378 -10.73 -16.39 -8.77
CA GLY A 378 -9.73 -17.37 -8.41
C GLY A 378 -9.10 -17.19 -7.03
N TYR A 379 -9.10 -15.94 -6.51
CA TYR A 379 -8.64 -15.62 -5.16
C TYR A 379 -9.37 -16.44 -4.06
N LEU A 380 -10.59 -16.89 -4.32
CA LEU A 380 -11.38 -17.70 -3.40
C LEU A 380 -10.81 -19.12 -3.20
N LEU A 381 -10.01 -19.61 -4.15
CA LEU A 381 -9.45 -20.96 -4.12
C LEU A 381 -8.12 -21.04 -3.36
N GLY A 382 -7.59 -19.92 -2.90
CA GLY A 382 -6.31 -19.85 -2.19
C GLY A 382 -6.43 -20.18 -0.70
N ASP A 383 -5.31 -20.61 -0.08
CA ASP A 383 -5.25 -20.90 1.37
C ASP A 383 -5.59 -19.68 2.23
N ALA A 384 -5.34 -18.48 1.73
CA ALA A 384 -5.69 -17.22 2.40
C ALA A 384 -7.20 -17.11 2.69
N GLN A 385 -8.04 -17.72 1.87
CA GLN A 385 -9.49 -17.75 2.07
C GLN A 385 -9.87 -18.62 3.27
N ARG A 386 -9.25 -19.79 3.43
CA ARG A 386 -9.45 -20.67 4.60
C ARG A 386 -8.99 -19.97 5.88
N GLU A 387 -7.84 -19.30 5.83
CA GLU A 387 -7.30 -18.54 6.98
C GLU A 387 -8.24 -17.40 7.38
N LEU A 388 -8.80 -16.67 6.43
CA LEU A 388 -9.78 -15.59 6.71
C LEU A 388 -11.01 -16.15 7.47
N VAL A 389 -11.54 -17.29 7.05
CA VAL A 389 -12.68 -17.94 7.71
C VAL A 389 -12.27 -18.44 9.10
N ALA A 390 -11.09 -19.03 9.24
CA ALA A 390 -10.56 -19.51 10.50
C ALA A 390 -10.35 -18.35 11.51
N ASP A 391 -9.85 -17.22 11.04
CA ASP A 391 -9.66 -16.01 11.86
C ASP A 391 -10.99 -15.42 12.32
N ALA A 392 -12.00 -15.41 11.44
CA ALA A 392 -13.34 -14.94 11.79
C ALA A 392 -13.99 -15.81 12.89
N VAL A 393 -13.87 -17.14 12.75
CA VAL A 393 -14.34 -18.09 13.76
C VAL A 393 -13.59 -17.90 15.08
N ASN A 394 -12.26 -17.80 15.02
CA ASN A 394 -11.40 -17.58 16.18
C ASN A 394 -11.78 -16.28 16.94
N ALA A 395 -11.89 -15.16 16.24
CA ALA A 395 -12.26 -13.88 16.85
C ALA A 395 -13.64 -13.91 17.49
N THR A 396 -14.60 -14.62 16.85
CA THR A 396 -15.95 -14.75 17.39
C THR A 396 -15.97 -15.59 18.66
N ILE A 397 -15.18 -16.68 18.72
CA ILE A 397 -15.04 -17.49 19.96
C ILE A 397 -14.38 -16.65 21.07
N LEU A 398 -13.29 -15.94 20.78
CA LEU A 398 -12.66 -15.02 21.75
C LEU A 398 -13.66 -14.00 22.29
N SER A 399 -14.60 -13.53 21.47
CA SER A 399 -15.63 -12.59 21.89
C SER A 399 -16.63 -13.17 22.89
N THR A 400 -16.70 -14.48 23.04
CA THR A 400 -17.53 -15.13 24.06
C THR A 400 -16.90 -15.09 25.46
N ASN A 401 -15.59 -14.79 25.56
CA ASN A 401 -14.92 -14.55 26.83
C ASN A 401 -15.47 -13.28 27.47
N PRO A 402 -16.03 -13.36 28.71
CA PRO A 402 -16.57 -12.19 29.40
C PRO A 402 -15.52 -11.12 29.72
N ASN A 403 -14.24 -11.48 29.83
CA ASN A 403 -13.15 -10.56 30.14
C ASN A 403 -12.71 -9.76 28.90
N MET A 404 -12.89 -10.30 27.68
CA MET A 404 -12.59 -9.62 26.42
C MET A 404 -13.65 -8.56 26.12
N LYS A 405 -13.56 -7.38 26.76
CA LYS A 405 -14.58 -6.32 26.63
C LYS A 405 -14.52 -5.60 25.29
N ASP A 406 -13.33 -5.39 24.75
CA ASP A 406 -13.10 -4.70 23.49
C ASP A 406 -13.07 -5.70 22.30
N ALA A 407 -13.79 -5.36 21.23
CA ALA A 407 -13.79 -6.15 20.00
C ALA A 407 -12.43 -6.18 19.30
N SER A 408 -11.60 -5.15 19.48
CA SER A 408 -10.24 -5.11 18.91
C SER A 408 -9.34 -6.19 19.46
N LEU A 409 -9.50 -6.53 20.77
CA LEU A 409 -8.78 -7.62 21.43
C LEU A 409 -9.12 -9.00 20.88
N CYS A 410 -10.29 -9.15 20.28
CA CYS A 410 -10.72 -10.40 19.65
C CYS A 410 -10.25 -10.52 18.19
N LYS A 411 -10.23 -9.39 17.47
CA LYS A 411 -9.90 -9.34 16.03
C LYS A 411 -8.40 -9.37 15.76
N TYR A 412 -7.60 -8.78 16.65
CA TYR A 412 -6.19 -8.51 16.41
C TYR A 412 -5.32 -9.00 17.57
N SER A 413 -4.20 -9.61 17.25
CA SER A 413 -3.13 -9.90 18.20
C SER A 413 -2.51 -8.62 18.77
N ALA A 414 -1.71 -8.73 19.82
CA ALA A 414 -1.03 -7.59 20.44
C ALA A 414 -0.16 -6.82 19.44
N ILE A 415 0.59 -7.55 18.59
CA ILE A 415 1.46 -6.93 17.58
C ILE A 415 0.65 -6.18 16.51
N GLU A 416 -0.46 -6.74 16.05
CA GLU A 416 -1.29 -6.08 15.04
C GLU A 416 -1.93 -4.80 15.58
N ARG A 417 -2.39 -4.81 16.83
CA ARG A 417 -2.87 -3.61 17.50
C ARG A 417 -1.79 -2.55 17.64
N LEU A 418 -0.56 -2.96 17.98
CA LEU A 418 0.59 -2.07 18.06
C LEU A 418 0.89 -1.46 16.69
N ILE A 419 0.91 -2.26 15.64
CA ILE A 419 1.11 -1.77 14.25
C ILE A 419 0.01 -0.77 13.87
N GLN A 420 -1.26 -1.05 14.18
CA GLN A 420 -2.36 -0.12 13.91
C GLN A 420 -2.26 1.20 14.70
N GLN A 421 -1.73 1.17 15.92
CA GLN A 421 -1.47 2.37 16.70
C GLN A 421 -0.29 3.19 16.16
N LEU A 422 0.71 2.51 15.62
CA LEU A 422 1.89 3.15 15.03
C LEU A 422 1.59 3.74 13.64
N GLN A 423 0.73 3.11 12.84
CA GLN A 423 0.36 3.60 11.51
C GLN A 423 -0.10 5.07 11.51
N PRO A 424 -1.05 5.53 12.35
CA PRO A 424 -1.42 6.94 12.40
C PRO A 424 -0.29 7.85 12.88
N ALA A 425 0.62 7.34 13.72
CA ALA A 425 1.77 8.10 14.20
C ALA A 425 2.86 8.20 13.13
N LEU A 426 2.99 7.18 12.29
CA LEU A 426 3.87 7.19 11.12
C LEU A 426 3.33 8.11 10.02
N TRP A 427 1.99 8.11 9.80
CA TRP A 427 1.31 8.98 8.83
C TRP A 427 1.08 10.41 9.36
N ARG A 428 1.03 10.65 10.69
CA ARG A 428 0.92 11.99 11.30
C ARG A 428 2.25 12.68 11.53
N ARG A 429 3.38 12.04 11.27
CA ARG A 429 4.72 12.64 11.36
C ARG A 429 5.27 13.13 10.02
N GLY A 430 4.42 13.35 9.04
CA GLY A 430 4.62 14.33 7.98
C GLY A 430 3.60 15.45 8.18
N PRO A 431 4.00 16.66 7.87
CA PRO A 431 5.19 17.44 8.15
C PRO A 431 5.30 17.84 9.58
#